data_14fd8a6f56dc81601baf83919c751383
#
_entry.id   14fd8a6f56dc81601baf83919c751383
#
_cell.length_a   1.000
_cell.length_b   1.000
_cell.length_c   1.000
_cell.angle_alpha   90.00
_cell.angle_beta   90.00
_cell.angle_gamma   90.00
#
_symmetry.space_group_name_H-M   'P 1'
#
loop_
_entity.id
_entity.type
_entity.pdbx_description
1 polymer ?
#
loop_
_entity_poly.entity_id
_entity_poly.type
_entity_poly.pdbx_seq_one_letter_code
_entity_poly.pdbx_strand_id
1 'polypeptide(L)'
;MILLITFGFLISPFYDANFTSLPARSVSLFSNPAGLGVNTGAEAFATYHLDSDIITTGASMGNLGFGYRKNDTLDFYQVGVGYKLPGAFSLGYSYEFGDTSIHVLGIECRPSGQFVLGYKTTLGETNYMFGGISILPYGDYVVLSLELEYEGNDSIFTFYYGTRIKPYKGMSAFFIADEDFDWHAGIEISLGYAKICGMYSYEEEKFSAGLLVSAQRYETFVSQ
;
A
#
# COMPACT_ATOMS: atom_id res chain seq x y z
N MET A 1 4.04 -23.48 17.38
CA MET A 1 5.06 -22.77 16.58
C MET A 1 4.29 -22.01 15.52
N ILE A 2 3.92 -20.75 15.81
CA ILE A 2 3.19 -19.88 14.87
C ILE A 2 4.22 -19.42 13.85
N LEU A 3 4.06 -19.88 12.61
CA LEU A 3 4.86 -19.44 11.48
C LEU A 3 4.56 -17.95 11.28
N LEU A 4 5.46 -17.08 11.73
CA LEU A 4 5.48 -15.68 11.36
C LEU A 4 5.84 -15.61 9.87
N ILE A 5 4.82 -15.78 9.01
CA ILE A 5 4.96 -15.51 7.59
C ILE A 5 5.21 -14.00 7.50
N THR A 6 6.40 -13.63 7.18
CA THR A 6 6.81 -12.24 6.97
C THR A 6 6.17 -11.76 5.68
N PHE A 7 5.02 -11.13 5.77
CA PHE A 7 4.28 -10.51 4.65
C PHE A 7 5.02 -9.33 3.96
N GLY A 8 6.31 -9.20 4.19
CA GLY A 8 7.16 -8.16 3.61
C GLY A 8 7.31 -8.21 2.08
N PHE A 9 6.61 -9.13 1.40
CA PHE A 9 6.84 -9.40 -0.02
C PHE A 9 5.75 -8.87 -0.96
N LEU A 10 4.64 -8.38 -0.43
CA LEU A 10 3.45 -8.02 -1.23
C LEU A 10 3.24 -6.53 -1.39
N ILE A 11 4.26 -5.71 -1.16
CA ILE A 11 4.11 -4.27 -1.12
C ILE A 11 4.69 -3.66 -2.37
N SER A 12 3.86 -2.92 -3.10
CA SER A 12 4.31 -1.96 -4.09
C SER A 12 4.69 -0.64 -3.41
N PRO A 13 5.72 0.09 -3.86
CA PRO A 13 5.97 1.46 -3.43
C PRO A 13 4.89 2.44 -3.94
N PHE A 14 4.12 2.06 -4.94
CA PHE A 14 2.98 2.84 -5.41
C PHE A 14 1.80 2.63 -4.47
N TYR A 15 1.40 3.68 -3.76
CA TYR A 15 0.30 3.60 -2.80
C TYR A 15 -1.04 3.30 -3.50
N ASP A 16 -1.24 3.78 -4.73
CA ASP A 16 -2.40 3.52 -5.57
C ASP A 16 -2.51 2.04 -6.00
N ALA A 17 -1.41 1.32 -5.96
CA ALA A 17 -1.36 -0.11 -6.26
C ALA A 17 -1.45 -0.99 -4.99
N ASN A 18 -1.88 -0.44 -3.87
CA ASN A 18 -2.03 -1.19 -2.62
C ASN A 18 -3.45 -1.06 -2.08
N PHE A 19 -4.13 -2.19 -1.98
CA PHE A 19 -5.45 -2.27 -1.38
C PHE A 19 -5.42 -1.98 0.13
N THR A 20 -6.49 -1.38 0.63
CA THR A 20 -6.70 -1.11 2.06
C THR A 20 -6.60 -2.35 2.93
N SER A 21 -6.92 -3.52 2.38
CA SER A 21 -6.78 -4.82 3.04
C SER A 21 -5.36 -5.36 3.11
N LEU A 22 -4.42 -4.83 2.32
CA LEU A 22 -3.02 -5.27 2.30
C LEU A 22 -2.02 -4.13 2.58
N PRO A 23 -2.25 -3.32 3.60
CA PRO A 23 -1.32 -2.26 3.92
C PRO A 23 -0.04 -2.86 4.49
N ALA A 24 1.09 -2.28 4.16
CA ALA A 24 2.33 -2.73 4.75
C ALA A 24 3.41 -1.66 4.84
N ARG A 25 3.98 -1.51 6.03
CA ARG A 25 5.14 -0.70 6.38
C ARG A 25 5.03 0.78 5.94
N SER A 26 6.07 1.31 5.27
CA SER A 26 6.18 2.72 4.94
C SER A 26 5.07 3.20 3.99
N VAL A 27 4.67 2.37 3.04
CA VAL A 27 3.62 2.69 2.06
C VAL A 27 2.23 2.72 2.73
N SER A 28 2.04 1.97 3.81
CA SER A 28 0.77 1.95 4.54
C SER A 28 0.36 3.29 5.12
N LEU A 29 1.33 4.17 5.33
CA LEU A 29 1.05 5.55 5.74
C LEU A 29 0.02 6.22 4.83
N PHE A 30 0.10 5.95 3.52
CA PHE A 30 -0.78 6.52 2.49
C PHE A 30 -1.97 5.60 2.17
N SER A 31 -1.76 4.28 2.15
CA SER A 31 -2.83 3.33 1.80
C SER A 31 -3.77 3.03 2.96
N ASN A 32 -3.26 2.52 4.09
CA ASN A 32 -4.01 2.26 5.32
C ASN A 32 -3.05 2.26 6.52
N PRO A 33 -3.08 3.26 7.41
CA PRO A 33 -2.11 3.42 8.50
C PRO A 33 -2.08 2.25 9.50
N ALA A 34 -3.09 1.37 9.52
CA ALA A 34 -3.05 0.14 10.33
C ALA A 34 -1.84 -0.75 10.01
N GLY A 35 -1.36 -0.71 8.77
CA GLY A 35 -0.20 -1.49 8.34
C GLY A 35 1.11 -1.10 9.03
N LEU A 36 1.24 0.13 9.56
CA LEU A 36 2.38 0.52 10.40
C LEU A 36 2.48 -0.33 11.67
N GLY A 37 1.35 -0.86 12.17
CA GLY A 37 1.31 -1.74 13.34
C GLY A 37 1.56 -3.22 13.01
N VAL A 38 1.45 -3.62 11.75
CA VAL A 38 1.53 -5.05 11.36
C VAL A 38 2.95 -5.57 11.38
N ASN A 39 3.87 -4.81 10.80
CA ASN A 39 5.27 -5.20 10.67
C ASN A 39 6.16 -4.07 11.19
N THR A 40 6.75 -4.29 12.36
CA THR A 40 7.75 -3.37 12.92
C THR A 40 9.08 -3.56 12.21
N GLY A 41 9.57 -2.51 11.57
CA GLY A 41 10.86 -2.52 10.87
C GLY A 41 11.23 -1.10 10.45
N ALA A 42 12.35 -0.95 9.78
CA ALA A 42 12.73 0.29 9.14
C ALA A 42 12.66 0.08 7.62
N GLU A 43 11.93 0.96 6.96
CA GLU A 43 11.73 0.93 5.51
C GLU A 43 11.54 2.35 4.98
N ALA A 44 12.03 2.62 3.79
CA ALA A 44 11.79 3.87 3.08
C ALA A 44 11.46 3.57 1.62
N PHE A 45 10.64 4.41 1.02
CA PHE A 45 10.32 4.32 -0.40
C PHE A 45 10.29 5.71 -1.04
N ALA A 46 10.45 5.71 -2.36
CA ALA A 46 10.23 6.86 -3.22
C ALA A 46 9.57 6.39 -4.52
N THR A 47 8.61 7.15 -5.00
CA THR A 47 8.00 6.97 -6.32
C THR A 47 8.05 8.28 -7.10
N TYR A 48 8.17 8.15 -8.40
CA TYR A 48 8.13 9.26 -9.34
C TYR A 48 7.22 8.89 -10.50
N HIS A 49 6.24 9.72 -10.78
CA HIS A 49 5.38 9.60 -11.95
C HIS A 49 5.99 10.43 -13.07
N LEU A 50 6.44 9.74 -14.13
CA LEU A 50 6.96 10.37 -15.33
C LEU A 50 5.84 11.22 -15.96
N ASP A 51 6.18 12.40 -16.46
CA ASP A 51 5.25 13.33 -17.12
C ASP A 51 4.28 14.12 -16.22
N SER A 52 4.23 13.88 -14.92
CA SER A 52 3.37 14.64 -14.00
C SER A 52 4.11 15.32 -12.84
N ASP A 53 5.44 15.14 -12.75
CA ASP A 53 6.27 15.66 -11.65
C ASP A 53 5.75 15.33 -10.24
N ILE A 54 4.92 14.29 -10.13
CA ILE A 54 4.41 13.81 -8.86
C ILE A 54 5.48 12.94 -8.19
N ILE A 55 5.86 13.33 -6.99
CA ILE A 55 6.81 12.58 -6.16
C ILE A 55 6.10 12.18 -4.88
N THR A 56 6.18 10.90 -4.52
CA THR A 56 5.77 10.43 -3.19
C THR A 56 6.94 9.73 -2.53
N THR A 57 7.24 10.12 -1.30
CA THR A 57 8.29 9.48 -0.51
C THR A 57 7.77 9.18 0.88
N GLY A 58 8.29 8.14 1.49
CA GLY A 58 7.92 7.82 2.86
C GLY A 58 8.94 6.93 3.54
N ALA A 59 8.91 6.96 4.85
CA ALA A 59 9.72 6.10 5.69
C ALA A 59 8.92 5.64 6.91
N SER A 60 9.21 4.44 7.37
CA SER A 60 8.69 3.91 8.62
C SER A 60 9.81 3.39 9.50
N MET A 61 9.66 3.57 10.81
CA MET A 61 10.56 3.03 11.82
C MET A 61 9.74 2.56 13.02
N GLY A 62 9.78 1.26 13.27
CA GLY A 62 8.88 0.65 14.25
C GLY A 62 7.42 0.83 13.82
N ASN A 63 6.65 1.47 14.67
CA ASN A 63 5.22 1.73 14.46
C ASN A 63 4.93 3.16 13.93
N LEU A 64 5.95 3.95 13.67
CA LEU A 64 5.83 5.32 13.19
C LEU A 64 6.08 5.40 11.69
N GLY A 65 5.38 6.29 11.02
CA GLY A 65 5.55 6.61 9.62
C GLY A 65 5.66 8.11 9.38
N PHE A 66 6.45 8.47 8.37
CA PHE A 66 6.64 9.84 7.89
C PHE A 66 6.58 9.82 6.36
N GLY A 67 5.90 10.77 5.77
CA GLY A 67 5.74 10.84 4.32
C GLY A 67 5.70 12.26 3.79
N TYR A 68 6.03 12.37 2.52
CA TYR A 68 5.94 13.58 1.74
C TYR A 68 5.40 13.23 0.37
N ARG A 69 4.46 14.02 -0.10
CA ARG A 69 3.91 13.94 -1.46
C ARG A 69 3.89 15.32 -2.06
N LYS A 70 4.46 15.44 -3.24
CA LYS A 70 4.35 16.63 -4.09
C LYS A 70 3.45 16.29 -5.27
N ASN A 71 2.47 17.13 -5.53
CA ASN A 71 1.61 17.07 -6.70
C ASN A 71 1.60 18.46 -7.35
N ASP A 72 2.27 18.60 -8.50
CA ASP A 72 2.46 19.87 -9.21
C ASP A 72 2.97 21.01 -8.30
N THR A 73 2.05 21.83 -7.79
CA THR A 73 2.34 22.99 -6.95
C THR A 73 2.03 22.78 -5.47
N LEU A 74 1.45 21.63 -5.10
CA LEU A 74 0.98 21.34 -3.74
C LEU A 74 1.95 20.40 -3.02
N ASP A 75 2.29 20.76 -1.81
CA ASP A 75 3.14 19.98 -0.91
C ASP A 75 2.34 19.42 0.26
N PHE A 76 2.40 18.09 0.44
CA PHE A 76 1.72 17.39 1.53
C PHE A 76 2.74 16.63 2.37
N TYR A 77 2.60 16.74 3.67
CA TYR A 77 3.38 16.00 4.64
C TYR A 77 2.45 15.10 5.43
N GLN A 78 2.88 13.88 5.71
CA GLN A 78 2.07 12.92 6.44
C GLN A 78 2.87 12.31 7.58
N VAL A 79 2.25 12.19 8.74
CA VAL A 79 2.79 11.48 9.90
C VAL A 79 1.77 10.47 10.38
N GLY A 80 2.22 9.32 10.83
CA GLY A 80 1.29 8.28 11.27
C GLY A 80 1.88 7.33 12.29
N VAL A 81 0.98 6.63 12.94
CA VAL A 81 1.28 5.58 13.91
C VAL A 81 0.33 4.42 13.73
N GLY A 82 0.86 3.21 13.84
CA GLY A 82 0.08 1.98 13.84
C GLY A 82 0.30 1.18 15.12
N TYR A 83 -0.68 0.41 15.51
CA TYR A 83 -0.60 -0.44 16.69
C TYR A 83 -1.25 -1.79 16.42
N LYS A 84 -0.51 -2.86 16.70
CA LYS A 84 -1.03 -4.24 16.63
C LYS A 84 -1.70 -4.58 17.95
N LEU A 85 -2.98 -4.88 17.89
CA LEU A 85 -3.75 -5.38 19.02
C LEU A 85 -3.49 -6.89 19.23
N PRO A 86 -3.76 -7.41 20.43
CA PRO A 86 -3.79 -8.85 20.63
C PRO A 86 -4.78 -9.53 19.64
N GLY A 87 -4.36 -10.64 19.05
CA GLY A 87 -5.16 -11.36 18.06
C GLY A 87 -4.90 -10.91 16.63
N ALA A 88 -5.96 -10.77 15.82
CA ALA A 88 -5.89 -10.57 14.38
C ALA A 88 -5.94 -9.10 13.94
N PHE A 89 -6.09 -8.15 14.86
CA PHE A 89 -6.39 -6.76 14.56
C PHE A 89 -5.17 -5.85 14.62
N SER A 90 -5.15 -4.85 13.76
CA SER A 90 -4.25 -3.70 13.81
C SER A 90 -5.06 -2.42 13.62
N LEU A 91 -4.66 -1.36 14.30
CA LEU A 91 -5.23 -0.02 14.19
C LEU A 91 -4.16 0.94 13.73
N GLY A 92 -4.56 1.98 13.02
CA GLY A 92 -3.65 3.03 12.60
C GLY A 92 -4.33 4.38 12.51
N TYR A 93 -3.51 5.39 12.68
CA TYR A 93 -3.89 6.78 12.50
C TYR A 93 -2.78 7.50 11.75
N SER A 94 -3.15 8.32 10.79
CA SER A 94 -2.23 9.28 10.20
C SER A 94 -2.88 10.65 10.04
N TYR A 95 -2.03 11.65 9.97
CA TYR A 95 -2.41 13.04 9.75
C TYR A 95 -1.60 13.59 8.59
N GLU A 96 -2.28 13.99 7.54
CA GLU A 96 -1.72 14.70 6.40
C GLU A 96 -1.94 16.20 6.60
N PHE A 97 -0.92 17.00 6.35
CA PHE A 97 -0.94 18.45 6.47
C PHE A 97 -0.12 19.10 5.34
N GLY A 98 -0.50 20.31 4.98
CA GLY A 98 0.04 21.09 3.88
C GLY A 98 -1.00 22.12 3.49
N ASP A 99 -1.38 22.15 2.22
CA ASP A 99 -2.42 23.04 1.75
C ASP A 99 -3.82 22.66 2.27
N THR A 100 -4.02 21.38 2.55
CA THR A 100 -5.20 20.84 3.23
C THR A 100 -4.78 20.01 4.43
N SER A 101 -5.72 19.69 5.32
CA SER A 101 -5.48 18.78 6.43
C SER A 101 -6.47 17.64 6.42
N ILE A 102 -5.95 16.40 6.50
CA ILE A 102 -6.74 15.19 6.44
C ILE A 102 -6.34 14.25 7.58
N HIS A 103 -7.30 13.78 8.34
CA HIS A 103 -7.12 12.71 9.32
C HIS A 103 -7.49 11.38 8.68
N VAL A 104 -6.66 10.37 8.85
CA VAL A 104 -6.90 9.02 8.33
C VAL A 104 -6.92 8.03 9.48
N LEU A 105 -7.99 7.27 9.57
CA LEU A 105 -8.13 6.15 10.51
C LEU A 105 -8.14 4.85 9.72
N GLY A 106 -7.38 3.86 10.18
CA GLY A 106 -7.28 2.57 9.54
C GLY A 106 -7.46 1.41 10.50
N ILE A 107 -8.09 0.35 10.01
CA ILE A 107 -8.24 -0.92 10.69
C ILE A 107 -7.85 -2.02 9.72
N GLU A 108 -7.15 -3.03 10.22
CA GLU A 108 -6.86 -4.25 9.50
C GLU A 108 -7.16 -5.45 10.39
N CYS A 109 -7.74 -6.50 9.80
CA CYS A 109 -8.00 -7.76 10.46
C CYS A 109 -7.47 -8.92 9.62
N ARG A 110 -6.60 -9.76 10.22
CA ARG A 110 -6.03 -10.97 9.61
C ARG A 110 -6.48 -12.21 10.38
N PRO A 111 -7.72 -12.68 10.19
CA PRO A 111 -8.26 -13.83 10.92
C PRO A 111 -7.52 -15.13 10.57
N SER A 112 -6.88 -15.19 9.41
CA SER A 112 -6.05 -16.31 8.97
C SER A 112 -4.88 -15.84 8.10
N GLY A 113 -3.94 -16.73 7.79
CA GLY A 113 -2.85 -16.43 6.85
C GLY A 113 -3.29 -16.30 5.39
N GLN A 114 -4.54 -16.62 5.08
CA GLN A 114 -5.08 -16.60 3.72
C GLN A 114 -6.14 -15.53 3.49
N PHE A 115 -6.51 -14.79 4.53
CA PHE A 115 -7.62 -13.86 4.47
C PHE A 115 -7.33 -12.58 5.25
N VAL A 116 -7.50 -11.45 4.61
CA VAL A 116 -7.27 -10.13 5.19
C VAL A 116 -8.43 -9.21 4.88
N LEU A 117 -8.89 -8.49 5.88
CA LEU A 117 -9.88 -7.43 5.77
C LEU A 117 -9.22 -6.11 6.12
N GLY A 118 -9.53 -5.05 5.38
CA GLY A 118 -9.09 -3.70 5.65
C GLY A 118 -10.25 -2.72 5.64
N TYR A 119 -10.15 -1.71 6.48
CA TYR A 119 -11.03 -0.55 6.46
C TYR A 119 -10.20 0.70 6.69
N LYS A 120 -10.50 1.74 5.93
CA LYS A 120 -9.90 3.06 6.07
C LYS A 120 -10.97 4.12 5.93
N THR A 121 -10.88 5.19 6.70
CA THR A 121 -11.69 6.39 6.50
C THR A 121 -10.81 7.63 6.58
N THR A 122 -11.07 8.57 5.68
CA THR A 122 -10.47 9.90 5.71
C THR A 122 -11.49 10.90 6.24
N LEU A 123 -11.04 11.82 7.06
CA LEU A 123 -11.82 12.89 7.63
C LEU A 123 -11.15 14.22 7.28
N GLY A 124 -11.78 14.99 6.42
CA GLY A 124 -11.28 16.27 5.90
C GLY A 124 -12.38 17.04 5.22
N GLU A 125 -12.08 17.80 4.17
CA GLU A 125 -13.07 18.51 3.37
C GLU A 125 -14.01 17.53 2.65
N THR A 126 -13.45 16.45 2.12
CA THR A 126 -14.19 15.31 1.59
C THR A 126 -13.90 14.08 2.44
N ASN A 127 -14.94 13.35 2.80
CA ASN A 127 -14.82 12.13 3.60
C ASN A 127 -14.90 10.91 2.68
N TYR A 128 -13.86 10.10 2.69
CA TYR A 128 -13.84 8.82 1.98
C TYR A 128 -13.85 7.66 2.96
N MET A 129 -14.51 6.57 2.57
CA MET A 129 -14.47 5.30 3.28
C MET A 129 -14.06 4.21 2.31
N PHE A 130 -13.11 3.39 2.71
CA PHE A 130 -12.63 2.26 1.93
C PHE A 130 -12.82 0.98 2.72
N GLY A 131 -13.36 -0.02 2.09
CA GLY A 131 -13.49 -1.37 2.65
C GLY A 131 -12.90 -2.39 1.70
N GLY A 132 -11.90 -3.15 2.13
CA GLY A 132 -11.20 -4.09 1.26
C GLY A 132 -11.12 -5.50 1.84
N ILE A 133 -11.05 -6.47 0.94
CA ILE A 133 -10.83 -7.88 1.22
C ILE A 133 -9.73 -8.40 0.32
N SER A 134 -8.80 -9.17 0.88
CA SER A 134 -7.79 -9.89 0.12
C SER A 134 -7.76 -11.36 0.50
N ILE A 135 -7.63 -12.20 -0.53
CA ILE A 135 -7.53 -13.65 -0.40
C ILE A 135 -6.17 -14.08 -0.96
N LEU A 136 -5.46 -14.92 -0.22
CA LEU A 136 -4.16 -15.46 -0.57
C LEU A 136 -4.25 -16.99 -0.78
N PRO A 137 -4.86 -17.46 -1.89
CA PRO A 137 -5.15 -18.87 -2.10
C PRO A 137 -3.91 -19.76 -2.14
N TYR A 138 -2.78 -19.21 -2.57
CA TYR A 138 -1.48 -19.88 -2.63
C TYR A 138 -0.42 -19.13 -1.79
N GLY A 139 -0.82 -18.64 -0.62
CA GLY A 139 0.04 -17.82 0.21
C GLY A 139 0.38 -16.49 -0.48
N ASP A 140 1.66 -16.12 -0.49
CA ASP A 140 2.13 -14.88 -1.11
C ASP A 140 2.38 -14.98 -2.64
N TYR A 141 2.18 -16.18 -3.24
CA TYR A 141 2.36 -16.37 -4.69
C TYR A 141 1.21 -15.81 -5.51
N VAL A 142 0.00 -15.83 -4.97
CA VAL A 142 -1.19 -15.27 -5.63
C VAL A 142 -2.02 -14.55 -4.59
N VAL A 143 -2.33 -13.29 -4.87
CA VAL A 143 -3.23 -12.46 -4.08
C VAL A 143 -4.33 -11.95 -4.98
N LEU A 144 -5.55 -12.10 -4.53
CA LEU A 144 -6.75 -11.54 -5.16
C LEU A 144 -7.36 -10.53 -4.18
N SER A 145 -7.64 -9.33 -4.64
CA SER A 145 -8.17 -8.25 -3.82
C SER A 145 -9.39 -7.61 -4.45
N LEU A 146 -10.31 -7.20 -3.59
CA LEU A 146 -11.49 -6.41 -3.93
C LEU A 146 -11.58 -5.27 -2.91
N GLU A 147 -11.84 -4.05 -3.39
CA GLU A 147 -12.03 -2.87 -2.55
C GLU A 147 -13.25 -2.08 -3.01
N LEU A 148 -13.97 -1.53 -2.06
CA LEU A 148 -15.06 -0.59 -2.24
C LEU A 148 -14.64 0.74 -1.65
N GLU A 149 -14.70 1.78 -2.45
CA GLU A 149 -14.58 3.16 -2.04
C GLU A 149 -15.97 3.80 -1.99
N TYR A 150 -16.21 4.61 -0.97
CA TYR A 150 -17.40 5.45 -0.85
C TYR A 150 -16.97 6.89 -0.61
N GLU A 151 -17.38 7.78 -1.50
CA GLU A 151 -17.23 9.23 -1.35
C GLU A 151 -18.48 9.82 -0.70
N GLY A 152 -18.31 10.40 0.50
CA GLY A 152 -19.43 10.84 1.32
C GLY A 152 -20.15 12.07 0.79
N ASN A 153 -19.49 12.97 0.07
CA ASN A 153 -20.08 14.22 -0.43
C ASN A 153 -21.06 13.96 -1.57
N ASP A 154 -20.68 13.14 -2.53
CA ASP A 154 -21.47 12.89 -3.74
C ASP A 154 -22.22 11.56 -3.69
N SER A 155 -22.03 10.78 -2.62
CA SER A 155 -22.59 9.43 -2.44
C SER A 155 -22.26 8.47 -3.59
N ILE A 156 -21.02 8.60 -4.09
CA ILE A 156 -20.50 7.75 -5.17
C ILE A 156 -19.83 6.52 -4.56
N PHE A 157 -20.05 5.38 -5.20
CA PHE A 157 -19.37 4.12 -4.90
C PHE A 157 -18.50 3.73 -6.08
N THR A 158 -17.25 3.37 -5.83
CA THR A 158 -16.31 2.85 -6.82
C THR A 158 -15.78 1.50 -6.37
N PHE A 159 -15.77 0.53 -7.27
CA PHE A 159 -15.24 -0.81 -7.01
C PHE A 159 -13.88 -0.96 -7.67
N TYR A 160 -12.90 -1.44 -6.89
CA TYR A 160 -11.58 -1.81 -7.39
C TYR A 160 -11.37 -3.30 -7.21
N TYR A 161 -10.76 -3.92 -8.20
CA TYR A 161 -10.34 -5.31 -8.13
C TYR A 161 -8.91 -5.46 -8.63
N GLY A 162 -8.19 -6.39 -8.07
CA GLY A 162 -6.82 -6.57 -8.48
C GLY A 162 -6.25 -7.94 -8.14
N THR A 163 -5.14 -8.21 -8.77
CA THR A 163 -4.37 -9.40 -8.54
C THR A 163 -2.89 -9.07 -8.45
N ARG A 164 -2.19 -9.83 -7.63
CA ARG A 164 -0.74 -9.83 -7.58
C ARG A 164 -0.27 -11.26 -7.68
N ILE A 165 0.69 -11.50 -8.55
CA ILE A 165 1.31 -12.81 -8.74
C ILE A 165 2.82 -12.71 -8.52
N LYS A 166 3.41 -13.77 -7.97
CA LYS A 166 4.84 -13.91 -7.75
C LYS A 166 5.34 -15.12 -8.57
N PRO A 167 5.60 -14.95 -9.87
CA PRO A 167 5.98 -16.06 -10.74
C PRO A 167 7.31 -16.68 -10.35
N TYR A 168 8.21 -15.89 -9.77
CA TYR A 168 9.52 -16.31 -9.28
C TYR A 168 9.87 -15.63 -7.95
N LYS A 169 10.78 -16.23 -7.19
CA LYS A 169 11.36 -15.59 -6.00
C LYS A 169 11.98 -14.23 -6.40
N GLY A 170 11.64 -13.19 -5.66
CA GLY A 170 12.17 -11.85 -5.92
C GLY A 170 11.57 -11.10 -7.11
N MET A 171 10.56 -11.66 -7.77
CA MET A 171 9.82 -10.98 -8.84
C MET A 171 8.34 -11.09 -8.59
N SER A 172 7.62 -9.98 -8.67
CA SER A 172 6.16 -9.95 -8.64
C SER A 172 5.61 -9.04 -9.74
N ALA A 173 4.41 -9.35 -10.17
CA ALA A 173 3.63 -8.52 -11.07
C ALA A 173 2.26 -8.26 -10.42
N PHE A 174 1.69 -7.10 -10.70
CA PHE A 174 0.36 -6.74 -10.21
C PHE A 174 -0.47 -6.09 -11.30
N PHE A 175 -1.77 -6.22 -11.15
CA PHE A 175 -2.78 -5.59 -11.98
C PHE A 175 -3.92 -5.14 -11.07
N ILE A 176 -4.40 -3.92 -11.26
CA ILE A 176 -5.52 -3.32 -10.54
C ILE A 176 -6.39 -2.62 -11.57
N ALA A 177 -7.69 -2.72 -11.45
CA ALA A 177 -8.63 -1.98 -12.26
C ALA A 177 -9.84 -1.60 -11.41
N ASP A 178 -10.53 -0.55 -11.83
CA ASP A 178 -11.84 -0.18 -11.31
C ASP A 178 -12.98 -0.73 -12.19
N GLU A 179 -14.21 -0.33 -11.90
CA GLU A 179 -15.41 -0.76 -12.61
C GLU A 179 -15.52 -0.22 -14.04
N ASP A 180 -14.87 0.91 -14.34
CA ASP A 180 -14.82 1.54 -15.66
C ASP A 180 -13.67 1.01 -16.53
N PHE A 181 -12.91 0.03 -16.02
CA PHE A 181 -11.71 -0.54 -16.64
C PHE A 181 -10.53 0.43 -16.75
N ASP A 182 -10.46 1.43 -15.88
CA ASP A 182 -9.24 2.17 -15.70
C ASP A 182 -8.27 1.33 -14.89
N TRP A 183 -7.11 1.02 -15.46
CA TRP A 183 -6.24 0.01 -14.88
C TRP A 183 -4.79 0.47 -14.72
N HIS A 184 -4.16 -0.12 -13.72
CA HIS A 184 -2.73 -0.01 -13.46
C HIS A 184 -2.10 -1.40 -13.49
N ALA A 185 -0.96 -1.53 -14.13
CA ALA A 185 -0.18 -2.75 -14.13
C ALA A 185 1.29 -2.48 -13.87
N GLY A 186 1.94 -3.36 -13.14
CA GLY A 186 3.35 -3.14 -12.80
C GLY A 186 4.12 -4.41 -12.48
N ILE A 187 5.43 -4.22 -12.41
CA ILE A 187 6.39 -5.27 -12.08
C ILE A 187 7.31 -4.76 -10.97
N GLU A 188 7.67 -5.66 -10.07
CA GLU A 188 8.58 -5.42 -8.95
C GLU A 188 9.71 -6.45 -8.97
N ILE A 189 10.94 -5.99 -8.75
CA ILE A 189 12.13 -6.82 -8.70
C ILE A 189 12.87 -6.54 -7.39
N SER A 190 13.09 -7.56 -6.59
CA SER A 190 13.79 -7.50 -5.30
C SER A 190 15.29 -7.75 -5.48
N LEU A 191 16.10 -6.85 -4.97
CA LEU A 191 17.56 -6.83 -5.05
C LEU A 191 18.19 -6.91 -3.65
N GLY A 192 17.69 -7.81 -2.80
CA GLY A 192 18.17 -7.97 -1.43
C GLY A 192 17.49 -6.99 -0.47
N TYR A 193 18.14 -5.90 -0.10
CA TYR A 193 17.56 -4.87 0.78
C TYR A 193 16.79 -3.78 0.03
N ALA A 194 16.78 -3.83 -1.30
CA ALA A 194 16.07 -2.90 -2.16
C ALA A 194 15.08 -3.62 -3.06
N LYS A 195 14.05 -2.93 -3.49
CA LYS A 195 13.08 -3.35 -4.49
C LYS A 195 12.90 -2.21 -5.48
N ILE A 196 13.05 -2.50 -6.76
CA ILE A 196 12.72 -1.57 -7.86
C ILE A 196 11.38 -1.99 -8.47
N CYS A 197 10.60 -0.99 -8.84
CA CYS A 197 9.25 -1.17 -9.33
C CYS A 197 8.99 -0.25 -10.51
N GLY A 198 8.23 -0.74 -11.48
CA GLY A 198 7.69 0.04 -12.59
C GLY A 198 6.20 -0.20 -12.69
N MET A 199 5.43 0.85 -12.96
CA MET A 199 3.98 0.80 -13.14
C MET A 199 3.58 1.60 -14.36
N TYR A 200 2.59 1.14 -15.09
CA TYR A 200 1.88 1.88 -16.13
C TYR A 200 0.43 2.09 -15.70
N SER A 201 -0.05 3.32 -15.82
CA SER A 201 -1.44 3.71 -15.64
C SER A 201 -2.08 3.95 -17.00
N TYR A 202 -3.18 3.24 -17.26
CA TYR A 202 -3.88 3.34 -18.56
C TYR A 202 -4.63 4.66 -18.69
N GLU A 203 -5.39 5.05 -17.67
CA GLU A 203 -6.17 6.29 -17.68
C GLU A 203 -5.28 7.52 -17.91
N GLU A 204 -4.17 7.59 -17.22
CA GLU A 204 -3.25 8.71 -17.31
C GLU A 204 -2.26 8.59 -18.49
N GLU A 205 -2.19 7.43 -19.15
CA GLU A 205 -1.19 7.07 -20.16
C GLU A 205 0.27 7.29 -19.68
N LYS A 206 0.53 7.07 -18.39
CA LYS A 206 1.79 7.42 -17.73
C LYS A 206 2.54 6.22 -17.19
N PHE A 207 3.86 6.37 -17.18
CA PHE A 207 4.75 5.46 -16.49
C PHE A 207 5.19 6.03 -15.13
N SER A 208 5.34 5.14 -14.18
CA SER A 208 5.85 5.46 -12.85
C SER A 208 6.99 4.54 -12.48
N ALA A 209 7.97 5.08 -11.79
CA ALA A 209 9.11 4.34 -11.26
C ALA A 209 9.12 4.43 -9.73
N GLY A 210 9.51 3.36 -9.07
CA GLY A 210 9.56 3.30 -7.61
C GLY A 210 10.77 2.54 -7.09
N LEU A 211 11.24 2.98 -5.93
CA LEU A 211 12.30 2.34 -5.16
C LEU A 211 11.81 2.15 -3.73
N LEU A 212 12.08 0.99 -3.18
CA LEU A 212 11.80 0.66 -1.78
C LEU A 212 13.04 0.03 -1.16
N VAL A 213 13.46 0.52 0.00
CA VAL A 213 14.63 0.05 0.74
C VAL A 213 14.19 -0.35 2.14
N SER A 214 14.60 -1.53 2.58
CA SER A 214 14.22 -2.07 3.90
C SER A 214 15.45 -2.56 4.67
N ALA A 215 15.41 -2.40 5.98
CA ALA A 215 16.39 -3.04 6.87
C ALA A 215 16.27 -4.58 6.89
N GLN A 216 15.15 -5.12 6.42
CA GLN A 216 14.95 -6.56 6.26
C GLN A 216 15.20 -6.95 4.79
N ARG A 217 15.92 -8.06 4.61
CA ARG A 217 16.23 -8.57 3.27
C ARG A 217 14.99 -9.14 2.59
N TYR A 218 14.73 -8.67 1.39
CA TYR A 218 13.74 -9.27 0.49
C TYR A 218 14.26 -10.57 -0.12
N GLU A 219 13.37 -11.46 -0.53
CA GLU A 219 13.76 -12.59 -1.38
C GLU A 219 14.31 -12.07 -2.70
N THR A 220 15.38 -12.67 -3.16
CA THR A 220 16.03 -12.26 -4.42
C THR A 220 15.85 -13.33 -5.49
N PHE A 221 15.88 -12.89 -6.76
CA PHE A 221 15.83 -13.78 -7.92
C PHE A 221 17.05 -14.72 -7.99
N VAL A 222 18.20 -14.26 -7.51
CA VAL A 222 19.42 -15.07 -7.46
C VAL A 222 19.37 -15.91 -6.18
N SER A 223 18.97 -17.18 -6.31
CA SER A 223 19.18 -18.16 -5.24
C SER A 223 20.67 -18.38 -5.04
N GLN A 224 21.13 -18.17 -3.82
CA GLN A 224 22.39 -18.79 -3.38
C GLN A 224 22.18 -20.28 -3.17
#